data_4cd0cfc1af528b1f220daf8dea630b12
#
_entry.id   4cd0cfc1af528b1f220daf8dea630b12
#
_cell.length_a   1.000
_cell.length_b   1.000
_cell.length_c   1.000
_cell.angle_alpha   90.00
_cell.angle_beta   90.00
_cell.angle_gamma   90.00
#
_symmetry.space_group_name_H-M   'P 1'
#
loop_
_entity.id
_entity.type
_entity.pdbx_description
1 polymer ?
#
loop_
_entity_poly.entity_id
_entity_poly.type
_entity_poly.pdbx_seq_one_letter_code
_entity_poly.pdbx_strand_id
1 'polypeptide(L)'
;MENRLRESTIINKRYVFDLKVTPYFKHKKMCEIQTSDIRAWQNELIKKGYAPTYLKSINNQLAALFNYAVRYYDLRDNPCRKAGSIGKSKADEMDFWTKQEFKEFLPSMDSKPEARMAFLLLYWTGMRIGELLALTYEDIDLEKRCITINKSYQRLNGKDMITPPKTPKSNRKISIPPFLVEELKEYCSMLYGI
;
A
#
# COMPACT_ATOMS: atom_id res chain seq x y z
N MET A 1 -19.07 4.93 10.16
CA MET A 1 -17.96 4.15 9.59
C MET A 1 -16.58 4.56 10.12
N GLU A 2 -16.38 5.81 10.50
CA GLU A 2 -15.07 6.37 10.88
C GLU A 2 -14.38 5.59 12.01
N ASN A 3 -15.11 5.11 13.01
CA ASN A 3 -14.53 4.37 14.14
C ASN A 3 -14.13 2.90 13.83
N ARG A 4 -14.36 2.39 12.62
CA ARG A 4 -14.07 1.00 12.24
C ARG A 4 -12.97 0.85 11.20
N LEU A 5 -12.50 1.94 10.62
CA LEU A 5 -11.52 1.94 9.55
C LEU A 5 -10.27 2.72 9.99
N ARG A 6 -9.11 2.28 9.53
CA ARG A 6 -7.87 3.05 9.70
C ARG A 6 -7.96 4.34 8.90
N GLU A 7 -7.34 5.39 9.41
CA GLU A 7 -7.31 6.71 8.79
C GLU A 7 -6.84 6.67 7.32
N SER A 8 -5.76 5.93 7.03
CA SER A 8 -5.28 5.73 5.65
C SER A 8 -6.34 5.14 4.71
N THR A 9 -7.18 4.24 5.22
CA THR A 9 -8.28 3.66 4.44
C THR A 9 -9.38 4.69 4.18
N ILE A 10 -9.69 5.53 5.17
CA ILE A 10 -10.69 6.60 5.04
C ILE A 10 -10.23 7.62 4.00
N ILE A 11 -8.98 8.06 4.08
CA ILE A 11 -8.37 9.02 3.14
C ILE A 11 -8.43 8.47 1.70
N ASN A 12 -8.00 7.21 1.50
CA ASN A 12 -8.03 6.60 0.18
C ASN A 12 -9.45 6.44 -0.38
N LYS A 13 -10.41 6.07 0.47
CA LYS A 13 -11.81 5.99 0.06
C LYS A 13 -12.34 7.37 -0.33
N ARG A 14 -12.10 8.38 0.50
CA ARG A 14 -12.52 9.77 0.23
C ARG A 14 -11.94 10.24 -1.09
N TYR A 15 -10.64 10.06 -1.32
CA TYR A 15 -9.99 10.40 -2.59
C TYR A 15 -10.66 9.75 -3.81
N VAL A 16 -10.97 8.45 -3.73
CA VAL A 16 -11.66 7.76 -4.84
C VAL A 16 -13.06 8.32 -5.05
N PHE A 17 -13.82 8.53 -3.97
CA PHE A 17 -15.17 9.09 -4.09
C PHE A 17 -15.15 10.49 -4.65
N ASP A 18 -14.35 11.39 -4.10
CA ASP A 18 -14.32 12.79 -4.48
C ASP A 18 -13.88 13.01 -5.94
N LEU A 19 -12.94 12.19 -6.42
CA LEU A 19 -12.36 12.37 -7.76
C LEU A 19 -12.93 11.45 -8.84
N LYS A 20 -13.55 10.32 -8.49
CA LYS A 20 -13.94 9.30 -9.48
C LYS A 20 -15.43 8.96 -9.47
N VAL A 21 -16.10 9.16 -8.35
CA VAL A 21 -17.51 8.77 -8.18
C VAL A 21 -18.43 9.99 -8.10
N THR A 22 -18.16 10.87 -7.14
CA THR A 22 -19.00 12.05 -6.87
C THR A 22 -19.19 12.96 -8.09
N PRO A 23 -18.15 13.28 -8.89
CA PRO A 23 -18.34 14.15 -10.05
C PRO A 23 -19.35 13.61 -11.06
N TYR A 24 -19.49 12.27 -11.13
CA TYR A 24 -20.38 11.61 -12.08
C TYR A 24 -21.81 11.48 -11.54
N PHE A 25 -21.96 11.14 -10.24
CA PHE A 25 -23.26 10.79 -9.66
C PHE A 25 -23.88 11.84 -8.75
N LYS A 26 -23.21 12.95 -8.45
CA LYS A 26 -23.66 13.97 -7.47
C LYS A 26 -25.06 14.56 -7.75
N HIS A 27 -25.52 14.52 -9.01
CA HIS A 27 -26.81 15.07 -9.42
C HIS A 27 -27.94 14.02 -9.44
N LYS A 28 -27.65 12.77 -9.10
CA LYS A 28 -28.64 11.68 -9.07
C LYS A 28 -28.85 11.20 -7.64
N LYS A 29 -30.09 10.91 -7.28
CA LYS A 29 -30.38 10.19 -6.05
C LYS A 29 -29.91 8.74 -6.21
N MET A 30 -29.46 8.14 -5.13
CA MET A 30 -28.91 6.78 -5.17
C MET A 30 -29.94 5.74 -5.68
N CYS A 31 -31.22 5.94 -5.36
CA CYS A 31 -32.31 5.07 -5.82
C CYS A 31 -32.62 5.21 -7.33
N GLU A 32 -32.18 6.30 -7.95
CA GLU A 32 -32.41 6.58 -9.38
C GLU A 32 -31.24 6.09 -10.26
N ILE A 33 -30.12 5.70 -9.66
CA ILE A 33 -28.94 5.19 -10.40
C ILE A 33 -29.22 3.80 -10.93
N GLN A 34 -29.23 3.68 -12.25
CA GLN A 34 -29.50 2.43 -12.96
C GLN A 34 -28.21 1.73 -13.40
N THR A 35 -28.34 0.48 -13.80
CA THR A 35 -27.26 -0.33 -14.38
C THR A 35 -26.60 0.34 -15.59
N SER A 36 -27.39 1.03 -16.42
CA SER A 36 -26.90 1.80 -17.57
C SER A 36 -25.97 2.95 -17.16
N ASP A 37 -26.29 3.65 -16.07
CA ASP A 37 -25.44 4.74 -15.54
C ASP A 37 -24.10 4.19 -15.05
N ILE A 38 -24.12 3.06 -14.35
CA ILE A 38 -22.91 2.39 -13.90
C ILE A 38 -22.03 1.99 -15.10
N ARG A 39 -22.61 1.42 -16.14
CA ARG A 39 -21.84 1.04 -17.34
C ARG A 39 -21.29 2.24 -18.09
N ALA A 40 -22.02 3.34 -18.20
CA ALA A 40 -21.53 4.58 -18.80
C ALA A 40 -20.34 5.14 -18.01
N TRP A 41 -20.44 5.19 -16.68
CA TRP A 41 -19.35 5.59 -15.80
C TRP A 41 -18.12 4.66 -15.90
N GLN A 42 -18.33 3.35 -15.94
CA GLN A 42 -17.26 2.36 -16.14
C GLN A 42 -16.52 2.60 -17.46
N ASN A 43 -17.26 2.84 -18.55
CA ASN A 43 -16.68 3.11 -19.87
C ASN A 43 -15.84 4.40 -19.88
N GLU A 44 -16.27 5.46 -19.17
CA GLU A 44 -15.46 6.68 -19.03
C GLU A 44 -14.16 6.43 -18.25
N LEU A 45 -14.22 5.63 -17.17
CA LEU A 45 -13.01 5.26 -16.43
C LEU A 45 -12.02 4.46 -17.28
N ILE A 46 -12.53 3.52 -18.10
CA ILE A 46 -11.71 2.74 -19.03
C ILE A 46 -11.03 3.65 -20.06
N LYS A 47 -11.78 4.59 -20.65
CA LYS A 47 -11.25 5.56 -21.62
C LYS A 47 -10.12 6.43 -21.05
N LYS A 48 -10.07 6.63 -19.72
CA LYS A 48 -8.98 7.37 -19.05
C LYS A 48 -7.66 6.59 -18.94
N GLY A 49 -7.62 5.33 -19.37
CA GLY A 49 -6.40 4.54 -19.42
C GLY A 49 -5.84 4.12 -18.06
N TYR A 50 -6.65 4.07 -17.02
CA TYR A 50 -6.18 3.60 -15.70
C TYR A 50 -5.78 2.13 -15.73
N ALA A 51 -4.79 1.77 -14.91
CA ALA A 51 -4.35 0.39 -14.74
C ALA A 51 -5.55 -0.53 -14.37
N PRO A 52 -5.62 -1.75 -14.94
CA PRO A 52 -6.75 -2.65 -14.74
C PRO A 52 -7.06 -2.97 -13.25
N THR A 53 -6.03 -3.10 -12.42
CA THR A 53 -6.19 -3.33 -10.97
C THR A 53 -6.77 -2.11 -10.26
N TYR A 54 -6.43 -0.90 -10.71
CA TYR A 54 -6.98 0.33 -10.16
C TYR A 54 -8.44 0.52 -10.57
N LEU A 55 -8.80 0.23 -11.84
CA LEU A 55 -10.20 0.21 -12.29
C LEU A 55 -11.05 -0.73 -11.43
N LYS A 56 -10.53 -1.93 -11.15
CA LYS A 56 -11.19 -2.89 -10.26
C LYS A 56 -11.40 -2.33 -8.86
N SER A 57 -10.37 -1.68 -8.31
CA SER A 57 -10.43 -1.08 -6.98
C SER A 57 -11.50 0.02 -6.89
N ILE A 58 -11.55 0.92 -7.87
CA ILE A 58 -12.57 2.00 -7.94
C ILE A 58 -13.97 1.39 -8.01
N ASN A 59 -14.17 0.44 -8.91
CA ASN A 59 -15.46 -0.24 -9.09
C ASN A 59 -15.93 -0.95 -7.81
N ASN A 60 -15.02 -1.62 -7.12
CA ASN A 60 -15.33 -2.31 -5.86
C ASN A 60 -15.74 -1.34 -4.75
N GLN A 61 -15.18 -0.12 -4.70
CA GLN A 61 -15.57 0.88 -3.72
C GLN A 61 -16.99 1.39 -3.95
N LEU A 62 -17.38 1.64 -5.20
CA LEU A 62 -18.76 2.01 -5.53
C LEU A 62 -19.73 0.86 -5.24
N ALA A 63 -19.38 -0.36 -5.63
CA ALA A 63 -20.19 -1.54 -5.33
C ALA A 63 -20.37 -1.76 -3.81
N ALA A 64 -19.33 -1.50 -3.02
CA ALA A 64 -19.42 -1.58 -1.56
C ALA A 64 -20.34 -0.50 -0.96
N LEU A 65 -20.38 0.71 -1.53
CA LEU A 65 -21.33 1.75 -1.12
C LEU A 65 -22.77 1.32 -1.39
N PHE A 66 -23.06 0.81 -2.59
CA PHE A 66 -24.40 0.29 -2.92
C PHE A 66 -24.79 -0.91 -2.05
N ASN A 67 -23.87 -1.84 -1.78
CA ASN A 67 -24.15 -2.95 -0.84
C ASN A 67 -24.49 -2.43 0.57
N TYR A 68 -23.83 -1.36 1.00
CA TYR A 68 -24.12 -0.72 2.28
C TYR A 68 -25.51 -0.09 2.27
N ALA A 69 -25.90 0.58 1.19
CA ALA A 69 -27.22 1.18 1.03
C ALA A 69 -28.35 0.12 0.99
N VAL A 70 -28.12 -0.99 0.28
CA VAL A 70 -29.06 -2.13 0.29
C VAL A 70 -29.25 -2.70 1.69
N ARG A 71 -28.15 -2.80 2.47
CA ARG A 71 -28.19 -3.43 3.78
C ARG A 71 -28.80 -2.55 4.89
N TYR A 72 -28.63 -1.23 4.81
CA TYR A 72 -28.92 -0.33 5.92
C TYR A 72 -29.85 0.84 5.58
N TYR A 73 -30.19 1.04 4.30
CA TYR A 73 -31.01 2.17 3.83
C TYR A 73 -32.09 1.72 2.85
N ASP A 74 -32.49 0.46 2.91
CA ASP A 74 -33.61 -0.13 2.16
C ASP A 74 -33.53 0.10 0.63
N LEU A 75 -32.32 0.28 0.10
CA LEU A 75 -32.15 0.31 -1.35
C LEU A 75 -32.50 -1.08 -1.91
N ARG A 76 -33.36 -1.12 -2.93
CA ARG A 76 -33.91 -2.37 -3.48
C ARG A 76 -32.85 -3.36 -3.95
N ASP A 77 -31.85 -2.90 -4.71
CA ASP A 77 -30.77 -3.72 -5.21
C ASP A 77 -29.50 -2.89 -5.49
N ASN A 78 -28.39 -3.59 -5.75
CA ASN A 78 -27.13 -2.94 -6.11
C ASN A 78 -26.95 -2.97 -7.64
N PRO A 79 -27.06 -1.82 -8.35
CA PRO A 79 -26.93 -1.76 -9.79
C PRO A 79 -25.55 -2.19 -10.31
N CYS A 80 -24.49 -2.11 -9.49
CA CYS A 80 -23.17 -2.57 -9.86
C CYS A 80 -23.10 -4.09 -10.07
N ARG A 81 -23.97 -4.87 -9.42
CA ARG A 81 -24.00 -6.33 -9.60
C ARG A 81 -24.43 -6.71 -11.02
N LYS A 82 -25.47 -6.04 -11.55
CA LYS A 82 -25.97 -6.25 -12.91
C LYS A 82 -25.02 -5.66 -13.97
N ALA A 83 -24.39 -4.53 -13.68
CA ALA A 83 -23.41 -3.91 -14.57
C ALA A 83 -22.17 -4.80 -14.77
N GLY A 84 -21.87 -5.63 -13.78
CA GLY A 84 -20.61 -6.37 -13.72
C GLY A 84 -19.44 -5.52 -13.25
N SER A 85 -18.29 -6.15 -13.17
CA SER A 85 -17.06 -5.49 -12.72
C SER A 85 -16.15 -5.17 -13.90
N ILE A 86 -15.30 -4.16 -13.73
CA ILE A 86 -14.24 -3.78 -14.68
C ILE A 86 -12.87 -4.03 -14.09
N GLY A 87 -11.87 -4.14 -14.98
CA GLY A 87 -10.48 -4.35 -14.60
C GLY A 87 -10.15 -5.78 -14.13
N LYS A 88 -8.92 -5.97 -13.65
CA LYS A 88 -8.38 -7.26 -13.21
C LYS A 88 -8.17 -7.27 -11.69
N SER A 89 -8.36 -8.42 -11.04
CA SER A 89 -8.14 -8.58 -9.60
C SER A 89 -6.66 -8.73 -9.22
N LYS A 90 -5.86 -9.25 -10.15
CA LYS A 90 -4.41 -9.45 -9.97
C LYS A 90 -3.67 -8.56 -10.95
N ALA A 91 -2.56 -7.98 -10.51
CA ALA A 91 -1.57 -7.39 -11.39
C ALA A 91 -0.90 -8.50 -12.23
N ASP A 92 -0.27 -8.11 -13.31
CA ASP A 92 0.65 -8.99 -14.00
C ASP A 92 1.83 -9.31 -13.04
N GLU A 93 2.61 -10.35 -13.34
CA GLU A 93 3.76 -10.71 -12.51
C GLU A 93 4.70 -9.53 -12.37
N MET A 94 5.17 -9.30 -11.15
CA MET A 94 6.17 -8.26 -10.91
C MET A 94 7.55 -8.80 -11.21
N ASP A 95 8.34 -8.02 -11.92
CA ASP A 95 9.75 -8.28 -12.08
C ASP A 95 10.45 -8.21 -10.70
N PHE A 96 11.45 -9.05 -10.54
CA PHE A 96 12.30 -9.05 -9.36
C PHE A 96 13.77 -9.07 -9.79
N TRP A 97 14.61 -8.47 -9.01
CA TRP A 97 16.03 -8.47 -9.26
C TRP A 97 16.65 -9.78 -8.85
N THR A 98 17.37 -10.38 -9.76
CA THR A 98 18.27 -11.50 -9.45
C THR A 98 19.40 -11.03 -8.55
N LYS A 99 20.06 -11.99 -7.87
CA LYS A 99 21.22 -11.67 -7.04
C LYS A 99 22.35 -11.00 -7.84
N GLN A 100 22.51 -11.36 -9.10
CA GLN A 100 23.53 -10.80 -9.97
C GLN A 100 23.21 -9.34 -10.33
N GLU A 101 22.00 -9.05 -10.78
CA GLU A 101 21.54 -7.69 -11.08
C GLU A 101 21.62 -6.77 -9.86
N PHE A 102 21.23 -7.26 -8.68
CA PHE A 102 21.35 -6.48 -7.45
C PHE A 102 22.81 -6.15 -7.11
N LYS A 103 23.75 -7.09 -7.30
CA LYS A 103 25.17 -6.85 -7.08
C LYS A 103 25.77 -5.83 -8.06
N GLU A 104 25.30 -5.85 -9.31
CA GLU A 104 25.73 -4.87 -10.35
C GLU A 104 25.16 -3.47 -10.06
N PHE A 105 23.95 -3.40 -9.51
CA PHE A 105 23.32 -2.13 -9.12
C PHE A 105 23.96 -1.48 -7.89
N LEU A 106 24.28 -2.26 -6.87
CA LEU A 106 24.64 -1.75 -5.54
C LEU A 106 25.80 -0.74 -5.54
N PRO A 107 26.89 -0.89 -6.34
CA PRO A 107 27.98 0.07 -6.42
C PRO A 107 27.54 1.47 -6.88
N SER A 108 26.45 1.58 -7.65
CA SER A 108 25.90 2.89 -8.06
C SER A 108 25.40 3.73 -6.89
N MET A 109 25.23 3.12 -5.70
CA MET A 109 24.75 3.76 -4.48
C MET A 109 25.88 4.08 -3.48
N ASP A 110 27.16 3.81 -3.80
CA ASP A 110 28.29 4.01 -2.87
C ASP A 110 28.43 5.47 -2.42
N SER A 111 28.08 6.43 -3.27
CA SER A 111 28.05 7.86 -2.92
C SER A 111 26.90 8.26 -2.00
N LYS A 112 25.96 7.34 -1.69
CA LYS A 112 24.75 7.56 -0.89
C LYS A 112 24.58 6.44 0.13
N PRO A 113 25.35 6.43 1.22
CA PRO A 113 25.39 5.31 2.17
C PRO A 113 24.03 4.97 2.78
N GLU A 114 23.17 5.97 3.03
CA GLU A 114 21.80 5.72 3.51
C GLU A 114 20.95 4.93 2.50
N ALA A 115 21.00 5.32 1.23
CA ALA A 115 20.28 4.62 0.18
C ALA A 115 20.86 3.21 -0.04
N ARG A 116 22.19 3.07 -0.03
CA ARG A 116 22.87 1.77 -0.15
C ARG A 116 22.43 0.81 0.95
N MET A 117 22.43 1.27 2.22
CA MET A 117 21.99 0.47 3.35
C MET A 117 20.49 0.12 3.26
N ALA A 118 19.65 1.06 2.83
CA ALA A 118 18.24 0.83 2.63
C ALA A 118 17.98 -0.28 1.59
N PHE A 119 18.67 -0.25 0.45
CA PHE A 119 18.56 -1.30 -0.58
C PHE A 119 19.07 -2.65 -0.09
N LEU A 120 20.17 -2.69 0.64
CA LEU A 120 20.69 -3.92 1.25
C LEU A 120 19.65 -4.56 2.19
N LEU A 121 19.09 -3.75 3.10
CA LEU A 121 18.08 -4.23 4.03
C LEU A 121 16.82 -4.72 3.31
N LEU A 122 16.30 -3.96 2.35
CA LEU A 122 15.10 -4.35 1.59
C LEU A 122 15.31 -5.66 0.83
N TYR A 123 16.44 -5.79 0.13
CA TYR A 123 16.74 -6.95 -0.70
C TYR A 123 16.92 -8.23 0.14
N TRP A 124 17.72 -8.16 1.19
CA TRP A 124 18.08 -9.35 1.97
C TRP A 124 17.08 -9.75 3.04
N THR A 125 16.21 -8.84 3.46
CA THR A 125 15.23 -9.12 4.52
C THR A 125 13.80 -9.25 4.01
N GLY A 126 13.51 -8.72 2.83
CA GLY A 126 12.15 -8.67 2.30
C GLY A 126 11.18 -7.85 3.14
N MET A 127 11.69 -6.93 3.99
CA MET A 127 10.81 -6.02 4.74
C MET A 127 10.16 -5.01 3.81
N ARG A 128 9.01 -4.48 4.23
CA ARG A 128 8.32 -3.44 3.46
C ARG A 128 9.01 -2.10 3.63
N ILE A 129 8.94 -1.23 2.61
CA ILE A 129 9.55 0.12 2.69
C ILE A 129 9.07 0.92 3.92
N GLY A 130 7.80 0.83 4.30
CA GLY A 130 7.30 1.50 5.50
C GLY A 130 7.86 0.90 6.80
N GLU A 131 8.19 -0.38 6.83
CA GLU A 131 8.84 -1.04 7.97
C GLU A 131 10.30 -0.56 8.07
N LEU A 132 11.01 -0.49 6.94
CA LEU A 132 12.36 0.06 6.89
C LEU A 132 12.42 1.52 7.40
N LEU A 133 11.53 2.38 6.91
CA LEU A 133 11.49 3.80 7.28
C LEU A 133 11.08 4.04 8.75
N ALA A 134 10.51 3.04 9.42
CA ALA A 134 10.19 3.09 10.84
C ALA A 134 11.28 2.47 11.73
N LEU A 135 12.31 1.86 11.12
CA LEU A 135 13.35 1.13 11.85
C LEU A 135 14.21 2.09 12.70
N THR A 136 14.48 1.68 13.92
CA THR A 136 15.40 2.37 14.82
C THR A 136 16.53 1.44 15.25
N TYR A 137 17.59 1.96 15.79
CA TYR A 137 18.73 1.16 16.28
C TYR A 137 18.29 0.09 17.30
N GLU A 138 17.32 0.41 18.15
CA GLU A 138 16.77 -0.50 19.16
C GLU A 138 16.07 -1.74 18.57
N ASP A 139 15.65 -1.66 17.30
CA ASP A 139 15.01 -2.79 16.61
C ASP A 139 16.04 -3.79 16.07
N ILE A 140 17.33 -3.46 16.08
CA ILE A 140 18.42 -4.22 15.47
C ILE A 140 19.26 -4.87 16.59
N ASP A 141 19.25 -6.19 16.64
CA ASP A 141 20.10 -6.97 17.55
C ASP A 141 21.24 -7.59 16.71
N LEU A 142 22.39 -6.91 16.73
CA LEU A 142 23.56 -7.33 15.96
C LEU A 142 24.20 -8.61 16.51
N GLU A 143 24.10 -8.88 17.83
CA GLU A 143 24.63 -10.11 18.45
C GLU A 143 23.80 -11.32 18.04
N LYS A 144 22.46 -11.20 18.12
CA LYS A 144 21.53 -12.25 17.70
C LYS A 144 21.29 -12.24 16.21
N ARG A 145 21.86 -11.33 15.47
CA ARG A 145 21.72 -11.15 14.00
C ARG A 145 20.27 -11.15 13.58
N CYS A 146 19.47 -10.30 14.21
CA CYS A 146 18.05 -10.19 13.88
C CYS A 146 17.53 -8.75 13.97
N ILE A 147 16.49 -8.49 13.18
CA ILE A 147 15.74 -7.23 13.16
C ILE A 147 14.31 -7.50 13.61
N THR A 148 13.81 -6.72 14.55
CA THR A 148 12.43 -6.79 15.04
C THR A 148 11.55 -5.85 14.26
N ILE A 149 10.53 -6.38 13.59
CA ILE A 149 9.54 -5.59 12.85
C ILE A 149 8.25 -5.52 13.67
N ASN A 150 7.96 -4.35 14.22
CA ASN A 150 6.80 -4.10 15.09
C ASN A 150 6.08 -2.77 14.78
N LYS A 151 6.56 -2.02 13.81
CA LYS A 151 6.04 -0.70 13.42
C LYS A 151 6.22 -0.45 11.93
N SER A 152 5.51 0.53 11.41
CA SER A 152 5.60 0.95 10.01
C SER A 152 5.35 2.44 9.90
N TYR A 153 6.19 3.12 9.13
CA TYR A 153 6.05 4.52 8.77
C TYR A 153 5.08 4.68 7.60
N GLN A 154 4.30 5.75 7.65
CA GLN A 154 3.50 6.24 6.53
C GLN A 154 3.35 7.76 6.62
N ARG A 155 3.25 8.42 5.47
CA ARG A 155 2.95 9.85 5.41
C ARG A 155 1.51 10.06 4.95
N LEU A 156 0.69 10.68 5.81
CA LEU A 156 -0.73 10.93 5.55
C LEU A 156 -1.01 12.42 5.65
N ASN A 157 -1.59 13.01 4.62
CA ASN A 157 -1.91 14.45 4.56
C ASN A 157 -0.72 15.34 4.96
N GLY A 158 0.49 14.98 4.52
CA GLY A 158 1.71 15.71 4.83
C GLY A 158 2.28 15.48 6.24
N LYS A 159 1.64 14.66 7.08
CA LYS A 159 2.10 14.31 8.43
C LYS A 159 2.76 12.95 8.44
N ASP A 160 3.90 12.87 9.10
CA ASP A 160 4.63 11.64 9.30
C ASP A 160 4.03 10.87 10.48
N MET A 161 3.75 9.59 10.28
CA MET A 161 3.10 8.75 11.27
C MET A 161 3.77 7.39 11.35
N ILE A 162 4.08 6.97 12.57
CA ILE A 162 4.51 5.60 12.88
C ILE A 162 3.31 4.87 13.46
N THR A 163 2.94 3.75 12.86
CA THR A 163 1.77 2.97 13.25
C THR A 163 2.15 1.53 13.55
N PRO A 164 1.46 0.86 14.48
CA PRO A 164 1.62 -0.57 14.67
C PRO A 164 1.19 -1.34 13.42
N PRO A 165 1.67 -2.56 13.23
CA PRO A 165 1.29 -3.42 12.12
C PRO A 165 -0.23 -3.63 12.04
N LYS A 166 -0.72 -3.98 10.83
CA LYS A 166 -2.16 -4.20 10.59
C LYS A 166 -2.72 -5.38 11.37
N THR A 167 -1.90 -6.39 11.64
CA THR A 167 -2.29 -7.59 12.36
C THR A 167 -1.17 -8.01 13.33
N PRO A 168 -1.48 -8.67 14.45
CA PRO A 168 -0.47 -9.19 15.38
C PRO A 168 0.55 -10.11 14.71
N LYS A 169 0.13 -10.88 13.71
CA LYS A 169 1.01 -11.76 12.91
C LYS A 169 2.05 -11.01 12.07
N SER A 170 1.88 -9.72 11.87
CA SER A 170 2.86 -8.89 11.15
C SER A 170 4.05 -8.51 12.02
N ASN A 171 3.93 -8.64 13.35
CA ASN A 171 5.09 -8.57 14.25
C ASN A 171 5.95 -9.82 14.03
N ARG A 172 7.21 -9.60 13.66
CA ARG A 172 8.13 -10.67 13.36
C ARG A 172 9.58 -10.28 13.61
N LYS A 173 10.42 -11.27 13.82
CA LYS A 173 11.86 -11.11 13.77
C LYS A 173 12.39 -11.67 12.46
N ILE A 174 13.31 -10.97 11.85
CA ILE A 174 13.97 -11.36 10.61
C ILE A 174 15.43 -11.61 10.91
N SER A 175 15.93 -12.80 10.62
CA SER A 175 17.36 -13.11 10.69
C SER A 175 18.10 -12.42 9.55
N ILE A 176 19.27 -11.86 9.85
CA ILE A 176 20.12 -11.20 8.85
C ILE A 176 21.43 -12.00 8.66
N PRO A 177 21.92 -12.07 7.42
CA PRO A 177 23.16 -12.79 7.14
C PRO A 177 24.38 -12.07 7.74
N PRO A 178 25.47 -12.82 8.06
CA PRO A 178 26.64 -12.24 8.72
C PRO A 178 27.24 -11.01 8.02
N PHE A 179 27.36 -11.03 6.71
CA PHE A 179 27.91 -9.89 5.96
C PHE A 179 27.07 -8.61 6.13
N LEU A 180 25.73 -8.75 6.25
CA LEU A 180 24.84 -7.59 6.46
C LEU A 180 24.97 -7.04 7.89
N VAL A 181 25.38 -7.86 8.85
CA VAL A 181 25.74 -7.37 10.20
C VAL A 181 26.96 -6.47 10.15
N GLU A 182 27.99 -6.84 9.39
CA GLU A 182 29.19 -6.01 9.25
C GLU A 182 28.87 -4.68 8.51
N GLU A 183 28.12 -4.74 7.43
CA GLU A 183 27.63 -3.54 6.74
C GLU A 183 26.83 -2.61 7.66
N LEU A 184 25.99 -3.18 8.53
CA LEU A 184 25.22 -2.41 9.52
C LEU A 184 26.10 -1.80 10.61
N LYS A 185 27.13 -2.51 11.09
CA LYS A 185 28.08 -1.97 12.06
C LYS A 185 28.84 -0.78 11.48
N GLU A 186 29.36 -0.91 10.27
CA GLU A 186 30.06 0.17 9.57
C GLU A 186 29.13 1.38 9.40
N TYR A 187 27.90 1.15 8.96
CA TYR A 187 26.90 2.20 8.77
C TYR A 187 26.53 2.90 10.10
N CYS A 188 26.32 2.15 11.17
CA CYS A 188 26.03 2.71 12.50
C CYS A 188 27.23 3.49 13.05
N SER A 189 28.44 2.98 12.87
CA SER A 189 29.65 3.67 13.27
C SER A 189 29.82 5.02 12.53
N MET A 190 29.52 5.03 11.24
CA MET A 190 29.54 6.27 10.45
C MET A 190 28.51 7.30 10.94
N LEU A 191 27.31 6.86 11.32
CA LEU A 191 26.22 7.76 11.74
C LEU A 191 26.35 8.25 13.19
N TYR A 192 26.78 7.39 14.09
CA TYR A 192 26.71 7.62 15.54
C TYR A 192 28.07 7.64 16.22
N GLY A 193 29.15 7.30 15.52
CA GLY A 193 30.50 7.25 16.07
C GLY A 193 30.72 6.14 17.11
N ILE A 194 29.91 5.07 17.03
CA ILE A 194 29.93 3.90 17.94
C ILE A 194 30.35 2.63 17.20
#